data_e545dbc6c37fc22b12bc4ba585a8bb23
#
_entry.id   e545dbc6c37fc22b12bc4ba585a8bb23
#
_cell.length_a   1.000
_cell.length_b   1.000
_cell.length_c   1.000
_cell.angle_alpha   90.00
_cell.angle_beta   90.00
_cell.angle_gamma   90.00
#
_symmetry.space_group_name_H-M   'P 1'
#
loop_
_entity.id
_entity.type
_entity.pdbx_description
1 polymer ?
#
loop_
_entity_poly.entity_id
_entity_poly.type
_entity_poly.pdbx_seq_one_letter_code
_entity_poly.pdbx_strand_id
1 'polypeptide(L)'
;MMNLLLCVDPKGGMMFNHRRQTFDKVVTDEIVNNVKSVNGTLWISDYSKWLFENYDIPTKNIADFAVQNSSDTDFVFVEDIDIDFDALLSSKQQNQIVFYIWDKVYPADKKTSLDPNNIPGFKLEEKNEINTPVHEPIVKLVWKKKEN
;
A
#
# COMPACT_ATOMS: atom_id res chain seq x y z
N MET A 1 1.81 5.01 -14.90
CA MET A 1 2.05 5.35 -13.48
C MET A 1 1.40 4.31 -12.61
N MET A 2 2.04 3.92 -11.53
CA MET A 2 1.56 2.85 -10.66
C MET A 2 0.83 3.39 -9.43
N ASN A 3 0.10 2.49 -8.74
CA ASN A 3 -0.58 2.78 -7.48
C ASN A 3 0.17 2.08 -6.36
N LEU A 4 0.63 2.84 -5.36
CA LEU A 4 1.38 2.30 -4.23
C LEU A 4 0.45 2.07 -3.05
N LEU A 5 0.50 0.87 -2.46
CA LEU A 5 -0.34 0.49 -1.33
C LEU A 5 0.52 0.16 -0.10
N LEU A 6 0.17 0.75 1.04
CA LEU A 6 0.90 0.57 2.29
C LEU A 6 -0.08 0.35 3.45
N CYS A 7 0.15 -0.70 4.23
CA CYS A 7 -0.54 -0.93 5.50
C CYS A 7 0.43 -0.61 6.63
N VAL A 8 0.12 0.37 7.45
CA VAL A 8 1.03 0.92 8.45
C VAL A 8 0.34 1.16 9.79
N ASP A 9 1.12 1.27 10.86
CA ASP A 9 0.65 1.84 12.11
C ASP A 9 0.80 3.38 12.09
N PRO A 10 0.35 4.12 13.11
CA PRO A 10 0.41 5.58 13.08
C PRO A 10 1.81 6.17 12.98
N LYS A 11 2.85 5.40 13.25
CA LYS A 11 4.25 5.82 13.11
C LYS A 11 4.93 5.23 11.88
N GLY A 12 4.16 4.67 10.95
CA GLY A 12 4.70 4.11 9.71
C GLY A 12 5.25 2.69 9.85
N GLY A 13 5.03 2.04 10.98
CA GLY A 13 5.48 0.66 11.20
C GLY A 13 4.75 -0.31 10.31
N MET A 14 5.49 -1.25 9.71
CA MET A 14 4.94 -2.27 8.81
C MET A 14 5.20 -3.68 9.32
N MET A 15 6.39 -3.95 9.83
CA MET A 15 6.79 -5.28 10.27
C MET A 15 7.66 -5.23 11.51
N PHE A 16 7.61 -6.32 12.28
CA PHE A 16 8.50 -6.55 13.39
C PHE A 16 8.89 -8.03 13.43
N ASN A 17 10.18 -8.30 13.51
CA ASN A 17 10.72 -9.65 13.64
C ASN A 17 10.20 -10.60 12.54
N HIS A 18 10.24 -10.14 11.28
CA HIS A 18 9.79 -10.85 10.08
C HIS A 18 8.29 -11.18 10.06
N ARG A 19 7.48 -10.47 10.86
CA ARG A 19 6.03 -10.64 10.88
C ARG A 19 5.33 -9.31 10.60
N ARG A 20 4.22 -9.39 9.86
CA ARG A 20 3.40 -8.20 9.63
C ARG A 20 2.69 -7.80 10.92
N GLN A 21 2.62 -6.49 11.13
CA GLN A 21 1.90 -5.92 12.28
C GLN A 21 0.47 -5.55 11.94
N THR A 22 0.21 -5.35 10.66
CA THR A 22 -1.04 -4.77 10.18
C THR A 22 -1.69 -5.73 9.20
N PHE A 23 -2.67 -6.49 9.67
CA PHE A 23 -3.46 -7.41 8.85
C PHE A 23 -4.94 -7.30 9.22
N ASP A 24 -5.78 -7.16 8.21
CA ASP A 24 -7.24 -7.24 8.38
C ASP A 24 -7.87 -7.67 7.07
N LYS A 25 -8.74 -8.68 7.14
CA LYS A 25 -9.39 -9.23 5.95
C LYS A 25 -10.22 -8.19 5.21
N VAL A 26 -10.86 -7.25 5.91
CA VAL A 26 -11.67 -6.21 5.27
C VAL A 26 -10.80 -5.32 4.41
N VAL A 27 -9.59 -4.96 4.88
CA VAL A 27 -8.62 -4.19 4.09
C VAL A 27 -8.13 -4.99 2.89
N THR A 28 -7.81 -6.27 3.08
CA THR A 28 -7.38 -7.13 1.97
C THR A 28 -8.48 -7.24 0.90
N ASP A 29 -9.73 -7.42 1.31
CA ASP A 29 -10.88 -7.46 0.40
C ASP A 29 -11.02 -6.14 -0.37
N GLU A 30 -10.82 -5.00 0.28
CA GLU A 30 -10.89 -3.70 -0.38
C GLU A 30 -9.80 -3.53 -1.43
N ILE A 31 -8.56 -3.91 -1.10
CA ILE A 31 -7.44 -3.87 -2.07
C ILE A 31 -7.78 -4.70 -3.29
N VAL A 32 -8.24 -5.93 -3.09
CA VAL A 32 -8.61 -6.84 -4.18
C VAL A 32 -9.74 -6.24 -5.04
N ASN A 33 -10.76 -5.67 -4.40
CA ASN A 33 -11.87 -5.05 -5.13
C ASN A 33 -11.41 -3.86 -5.97
N ASN A 34 -10.47 -3.06 -5.46
CA ASN A 34 -9.89 -1.95 -6.22
C ASN A 34 -9.13 -2.44 -7.45
N VAL A 35 -8.34 -3.50 -7.30
CA VAL A 35 -7.61 -4.10 -8.42
C VAL A 35 -8.59 -4.63 -9.47
N LYS A 36 -9.62 -5.36 -9.04
CA LYS A 36 -10.65 -5.91 -9.95
C LYS A 36 -11.40 -4.81 -10.70
N SER A 37 -11.69 -3.70 -10.04
CA SER A 37 -12.51 -2.63 -10.61
C SER A 37 -11.90 -2.00 -11.87
N VAL A 38 -10.59 -2.11 -12.03
CA VAL A 38 -9.86 -1.57 -13.18
C VAL A 38 -9.18 -2.65 -14.03
N ASN A 39 -9.50 -3.92 -13.81
CA ASN A 39 -8.83 -5.06 -14.43
C ASN A 39 -7.30 -4.98 -14.25
N GLY A 40 -6.88 -4.64 -13.04
CA GLY A 40 -5.48 -4.37 -12.74
C GLY A 40 -4.67 -5.60 -12.40
N THR A 41 -3.38 -5.36 -12.13
CA THR A 41 -2.42 -6.35 -11.67
C THR A 41 -1.87 -5.92 -10.32
N LEU A 42 -1.75 -6.87 -9.40
CA LEU A 42 -1.17 -6.64 -8.07
C LEU A 42 0.25 -7.21 -8.02
N TRP A 43 1.22 -6.34 -7.77
CA TRP A 43 2.63 -6.71 -7.62
C TRP A 43 2.94 -6.89 -6.14
N ILE A 44 3.40 -8.08 -5.76
CA ILE A 44 3.62 -8.47 -4.36
C ILE A 44 4.92 -9.25 -4.22
N SER A 45 5.47 -9.23 -2.99
CA SER A 45 6.59 -10.10 -2.64
C SER A 45 6.14 -11.54 -2.42
N ASP A 46 7.08 -12.47 -2.37
CA ASP A 46 6.76 -13.87 -2.02
C ASP A 46 6.13 -13.97 -0.63
N TYR A 47 6.56 -13.14 0.30
CA TYR A 47 5.99 -13.10 1.65
C TYR A 47 4.51 -12.71 1.65
N SER A 48 4.13 -11.76 0.78
CA SER A 48 2.77 -11.24 0.73
C SER A 48 1.80 -12.14 -0.04
N LYS A 49 2.27 -13.15 -0.75
CA LYS A 49 1.41 -14.06 -1.53
C LYS A 49 0.30 -14.67 -0.71
N TRP A 50 0.59 -15.03 0.54
CA TRP A 50 -0.39 -15.66 1.43
C TRP A 50 -1.65 -14.81 1.61
N LEU A 51 -1.51 -13.48 1.65
CA LEU A 51 -2.65 -12.58 1.81
C LEU A 51 -3.63 -12.63 0.64
N PHE A 52 -3.13 -12.93 -0.56
CA PHE A 52 -3.89 -12.78 -1.81
C PHE A 52 -4.12 -14.09 -2.56
N GLU A 53 -3.61 -15.22 -2.06
CA GLU A 53 -3.64 -16.49 -2.80
C GLU A 53 -5.05 -17.04 -3.05
N ASN A 54 -6.04 -16.69 -2.24
CA ASN A 54 -7.41 -17.15 -2.38
C ASN A 54 -8.31 -16.19 -3.17
N TYR A 55 -7.73 -15.17 -3.78
CA TYR A 55 -8.45 -14.20 -4.58
C TYR A 55 -8.15 -14.38 -6.06
N ASP A 56 -9.18 -14.16 -6.87
CA ASP A 56 -9.07 -14.28 -8.33
C ASP A 56 -8.65 -12.93 -8.94
N ILE A 57 -7.39 -12.59 -8.81
CA ILE A 57 -6.77 -11.40 -9.42
C ILE A 57 -5.40 -11.76 -9.98
N PRO A 58 -4.96 -11.10 -11.06
CA PRO A 58 -3.59 -11.27 -11.52
C PRO A 58 -2.59 -10.76 -10.49
N THR A 59 -1.63 -11.60 -10.11
CA THR A 59 -0.53 -11.21 -9.23
C THR A 59 0.79 -11.49 -9.91
N LYS A 60 1.78 -10.64 -9.67
CA LYS A 60 3.15 -10.80 -10.17
C LYS A 60 4.15 -10.48 -9.07
N ASN A 61 5.36 -11.03 -9.22
CA ASN A 61 6.41 -10.79 -8.23
C ASN A 61 6.94 -9.35 -8.37
N ILE A 62 6.99 -8.64 -7.26
CA ILE A 62 7.45 -7.26 -7.20
C ILE A 62 8.90 -7.09 -7.69
N ALA A 63 9.71 -8.15 -7.58
CA ALA A 63 11.11 -8.12 -8.08
C ALA A 63 11.18 -7.89 -9.59
N ASP A 64 10.13 -8.23 -10.32
CA ASP A 64 10.04 -8.06 -11.78
C ASP A 64 9.37 -6.73 -12.18
N PHE A 65 9.02 -5.91 -11.21
CA PHE A 65 8.33 -4.65 -11.47
C PHE A 65 9.27 -3.59 -12.01
N ALA A 66 8.92 -2.99 -13.14
CA ALA A 66 9.65 -1.88 -13.73
C ALA A 66 8.78 -0.62 -13.69
N VAL A 67 9.12 0.32 -12.81
CA VAL A 67 8.32 1.52 -12.56
C VAL A 67 8.14 2.38 -13.81
N GLN A 68 9.15 2.41 -14.68
CA GLN A 68 9.11 3.19 -15.95
C GLN A 68 8.06 2.66 -16.94
N ASN A 69 7.74 1.38 -16.83
CA ASN A 69 6.78 0.71 -17.73
C ASN A 69 5.43 0.47 -17.05
N SER A 70 5.21 1.08 -15.89
CA SER A 70 3.97 0.89 -15.15
C SER A 70 2.80 1.66 -15.75
N SER A 71 1.59 1.17 -15.52
CA SER A 71 0.35 1.83 -15.90
C SER A 71 -0.53 2.10 -14.69
N ASP A 72 -1.60 2.85 -14.92
CA ASP A 72 -2.55 3.22 -13.85
C ASP A 72 -3.32 2.01 -13.30
N THR A 73 -3.20 0.84 -13.92
CA THR A 73 -3.80 -0.41 -13.47
C THR A 73 -2.81 -1.31 -12.73
N ASP A 74 -1.57 -0.87 -12.55
CA ASP A 74 -0.58 -1.57 -11.75
C ASP A 74 -0.64 -1.10 -10.29
N PHE A 75 -0.83 -2.06 -9.38
CA PHE A 75 -0.84 -1.83 -7.94
C PHE A 75 0.38 -2.51 -7.33
N VAL A 76 1.11 -1.79 -6.51
CA VAL A 76 2.32 -2.31 -5.84
C VAL A 76 2.06 -2.30 -4.33
N PHE A 77 2.00 -3.49 -3.74
CA PHE A 77 1.80 -3.68 -2.31
C PHE A 77 3.15 -3.90 -1.64
N VAL A 78 3.52 -2.99 -0.75
CA VAL A 78 4.82 -3.01 -0.06
C VAL A 78 4.61 -3.42 1.39
N GLU A 79 5.34 -4.45 1.83
CA GLU A 79 5.22 -4.98 3.18
C GLU A 79 6.59 -5.29 3.79
N ASP A 80 7.30 -6.28 3.24
CA ASP A 80 8.54 -6.82 3.82
C ASP A 80 9.81 -6.38 3.09
N ILE A 81 9.70 -5.81 1.90
CA ILE A 81 10.85 -5.40 1.11
C ILE A 81 11.34 -4.01 1.48
N ASP A 82 12.62 -3.80 1.37
CA ASP A 82 13.22 -2.48 1.55
C ASP A 82 13.06 -1.66 0.28
N ILE A 83 12.46 -0.48 0.43
CA ILE A 83 12.24 0.43 -0.68
C ILE A 83 12.83 1.78 -0.30
N ASP A 84 13.61 2.35 -1.21
CA ASP A 84 14.00 3.75 -1.13
C ASP A 84 12.80 4.60 -1.59
N PHE A 85 11.99 5.00 -0.63
CA PHE A 85 10.77 5.78 -0.92
C PHE A 85 11.10 7.16 -1.50
N ASP A 86 12.21 7.76 -1.10
CA ASP A 86 12.62 9.06 -1.65
C ASP A 86 12.95 8.95 -3.13
N ALA A 87 13.70 7.92 -3.52
CA ALA A 87 13.99 7.65 -4.92
C ALA A 87 12.72 7.32 -5.71
N LEU A 88 11.82 6.54 -5.11
CA LEU A 88 10.55 6.18 -5.75
C LEU A 88 9.69 7.43 -6.00
N LEU A 89 9.53 8.31 -5.02
CA LEU A 89 8.80 9.57 -5.17
C LEU A 89 9.46 10.49 -6.21
N SER A 90 10.78 10.54 -6.23
CA SER A 90 11.53 11.35 -7.19
C SER A 90 11.31 10.89 -8.63
N SER A 91 10.97 9.63 -8.85
CA SER A 91 10.68 9.10 -10.19
C SER A 91 9.42 9.69 -10.81
N LYS A 92 8.51 10.25 -9.99
CA LYS A 92 7.22 10.82 -10.39
C LYS A 92 6.34 9.85 -11.17
N GLN A 93 6.48 8.55 -10.91
CA GLN A 93 5.73 7.47 -11.59
C GLN A 93 4.56 6.95 -10.77
N GLN A 94 4.24 7.59 -9.65
CA GLN A 94 3.09 7.22 -8.83
C GLN A 94 1.85 7.99 -9.29
N ASN A 95 0.78 7.25 -9.61
CA ASN A 95 -0.53 7.83 -9.84
C ASN A 95 -1.18 8.20 -8.51
N GLN A 96 -1.13 7.26 -7.56
CA GLN A 96 -1.64 7.49 -6.21
C GLN A 96 -0.85 6.67 -5.18
N ILE A 97 -0.90 7.14 -3.94
CA ILE A 97 -0.36 6.43 -2.77
C ILE A 97 -1.50 6.25 -1.79
N VAL A 98 -1.77 5.00 -1.43
CA VAL A 98 -2.86 4.64 -0.53
C VAL A 98 -2.27 4.09 0.77
N PHE A 99 -2.63 4.73 1.87
CA PHE A 99 -2.29 4.23 3.20
C PHE A 99 -3.52 3.65 3.86
N TYR A 100 -3.34 2.50 4.51
CA TYR A 100 -4.28 1.94 5.47
C TYR A 100 -3.59 2.02 6.82
N ILE A 101 -4.14 2.79 7.76
CA ILE A 101 -3.47 3.14 9.02
C ILE A 101 -4.25 2.53 10.19
N TRP A 102 -3.60 1.64 10.93
CA TRP A 102 -4.15 1.04 12.14
C TRP A 102 -4.13 2.07 13.28
N ASP A 103 -4.92 1.83 14.32
CA ASP A 103 -5.11 2.77 15.44
C ASP A 103 -4.02 2.70 16.51
N LYS A 104 -3.24 1.60 16.53
CA LYS A 104 -2.23 1.35 17.57
C LYS A 104 -0.83 1.38 17.00
N VAL A 105 0.10 1.93 17.79
CA VAL A 105 1.52 1.84 17.47
C VAL A 105 2.04 0.50 17.96
N TYR A 106 2.69 -0.24 17.08
CA TYR A 106 3.31 -1.53 17.37
C TYR A 106 4.84 -1.41 17.33
N PRO A 107 5.57 -2.29 18.05
CA PRO A 107 7.01 -2.41 17.82
C PRO A 107 7.27 -2.68 16.34
N ALA A 108 8.21 -1.96 15.72
CA ALA A 108 8.53 -2.15 14.32
C ALA A 108 10.03 -2.01 14.06
N ASP A 109 10.59 -2.94 13.29
CA ASP A 109 11.95 -2.87 12.77
C ASP A 109 11.96 -2.58 11.26
N LYS A 110 10.80 -2.58 10.63
CA LYS A 110 10.63 -2.13 9.24
C LYS A 110 9.52 -1.08 9.18
N LYS A 111 9.89 0.11 8.72
CA LYS A 111 8.98 1.27 8.64
C LYS A 111 9.08 1.92 7.28
N THR A 112 7.99 2.56 6.87
CA THR A 112 8.06 3.49 5.73
C THR A 112 8.68 4.81 6.17
N SER A 113 9.47 5.42 5.28
CA SER A 113 9.98 6.78 5.48
C SER A 113 8.95 7.84 5.08
N LEU A 114 7.85 7.43 4.42
CA LEU A 114 6.79 8.35 4.04
C LEU A 114 5.98 8.76 5.26
N ASP A 115 5.67 10.06 5.35
CA ASP A 115 4.73 10.57 6.33
C ASP A 115 3.32 10.46 5.75
N PRO A 116 2.44 9.60 6.31
CA PRO A 116 1.09 9.44 5.76
C PRO A 116 0.25 10.72 5.78
N ASN A 117 0.65 11.72 6.58
CA ASN A 117 -0.08 12.97 6.70
C ASN A 117 0.46 14.09 5.81
N ASN A 118 1.57 13.84 5.12
CA ASN A 118 2.17 14.86 4.25
C ASN A 118 3.04 14.20 3.18
N ILE A 119 2.51 14.12 1.96
CA ILE A 119 3.24 13.58 0.81
C ILE A 119 3.52 14.73 -0.16
N PRO A 120 4.78 15.21 -0.24
CA PRO A 120 5.13 16.31 -1.15
C PRO A 120 4.80 15.99 -2.62
N GLY A 121 4.15 16.93 -3.30
CA GLY A 121 3.76 16.75 -4.69
C GLY A 121 2.44 16.02 -4.89
N PHE A 122 1.78 15.63 -3.81
CA PHE A 122 0.50 14.92 -3.85
C PHE A 122 -0.57 15.70 -3.10
N LYS A 123 -1.82 15.44 -3.46
CA LYS A 123 -3.01 16.02 -2.85
C LYS A 123 -3.81 14.93 -2.17
N LEU A 124 -4.27 15.18 -0.95
CA LEU A 124 -5.15 14.24 -0.25
C LEU A 124 -6.54 14.28 -0.89
N GLU A 125 -6.92 13.19 -1.57
CA GLU A 125 -8.22 13.08 -2.26
C GLU A 125 -9.28 12.41 -1.41
N GLU A 126 -8.86 11.51 -0.51
CA GLU A 126 -9.80 10.69 0.24
C GLU A 126 -9.26 10.43 1.63
N LYS A 127 -10.13 10.57 2.63
CA LYS A 127 -9.86 10.16 4.01
C LYS A 127 -11.11 9.51 4.56
N ASN A 128 -11.06 8.20 4.76
CA ASN A 128 -12.19 7.39 5.21
C ASN A 128 -11.81 6.51 6.38
N GLU A 129 -12.81 6.09 7.14
CA GLU A 129 -12.65 5.04 8.12
C GLU A 129 -13.21 3.74 7.58
N ILE A 130 -12.46 2.65 7.77
CA ILE A 130 -12.89 1.30 7.41
C ILE A 130 -13.24 0.58 8.71
N ASN A 131 -14.51 0.23 8.85
CA ASN A 131 -14.98 -0.52 10.01
C ASN A 131 -14.69 -2.00 9.83
N THR A 132 -14.11 -2.62 10.85
CA THR A 132 -13.81 -4.04 10.86
C THR A 132 -14.32 -4.66 12.16
N PRO A 133 -14.64 -5.97 12.18
CA PRO A 133 -15.09 -6.63 13.41
C PRO A 133 -13.94 -6.92 14.39
N VAL A 134 -12.69 -6.76 13.98
CA VAL A 134 -11.51 -7.22 14.75
C VAL A 134 -10.70 -6.06 15.30
N HIS A 135 -10.71 -4.92 14.62
CA HIS A 135 -9.91 -3.74 14.99
C HIS A 135 -10.79 -2.52 15.17
N GLU A 136 -10.26 -1.51 15.87
CA GLU A 136 -10.82 -0.16 15.79
C GLU A 136 -10.78 0.32 14.34
N PRO A 137 -11.57 1.32 13.96
CA PRO A 137 -11.62 1.77 12.57
C PRO A 137 -10.22 2.06 12.01
N ILE A 138 -9.96 1.50 10.83
CA ILE A 138 -8.71 1.70 10.11
C ILE A 138 -8.90 2.91 9.22
N VAL A 139 -7.96 3.85 9.27
CA VAL A 139 -8.04 5.06 8.44
C VAL A 139 -7.41 4.80 7.08
N LYS A 140 -8.19 5.06 6.03
CA LYS A 140 -7.68 5.01 4.65
C LYS A 140 -7.40 6.43 4.17
N LEU A 141 -6.18 6.68 3.69
CA LEU A 141 -5.80 7.93 3.05
C LEU A 141 -5.40 7.65 1.60
N VAL A 142 -5.98 8.39 0.67
CA VAL A 142 -5.61 8.32 -0.74
C VAL A 142 -4.99 9.65 -1.15
N TRP A 143 -3.73 9.60 -1.51
CA TRP A 143 -2.96 10.73 -2.02
C TRP A 143 -2.81 10.58 -3.53
N LYS A 144 -3.25 11.58 -4.29
CA LYS A 144 -3.10 11.60 -5.74
C LYS A 144 -2.08 12.64 -6.16
N LYS A 145 -1.32 12.32 -7.20
CA LYS A 145 -0.32 13.21 -7.75
C LYS A 145 -0.98 14.52 -8.19
N LYS A 146 -0.38 15.64 -7.82
CA LYS A 146 -0.81 16.96 -8.28
C LYS A 146 -0.53 17.09 -9.76
N GLU A 147 -1.50 17.65 -10.49
CA GLU A 147 -1.31 18.04 -11.87
C GLU A 147 -0.55 19.37 -11.93
N ASN A 148 0.32 19.47 -12.91
CA ASN A 148 1.07 20.70 -13.17
C ASN A 148 0.29 21.61 -14.11
#